data_65bc71a6fcb97968c74799ab62c53c8b
#
_entry.id   65bc71a6fcb97968c74799ab62c53c8b
#
_cell.length_a   1.000
_cell.length_b   1.000
_cell.length_c   1.000
_cell.angle_alpha   90.00
_cell.angle_beta   90.00
_cell.angle_gamma   90.00
#
_symmetry.space_group_name_H-M   'P 1'
#
loop_
_entity.id
_entity.type
_entity.pdbx_description
1 polymer ?
#
loop_
_entity_poly.entity_id
_entity_poly.type
_entity_poly.pdbx_seq_one_letter_code
_entity_poly.pdbx_strand_id
1 'polypeptide(L)'
;MSQITATIKTNKGDIRLNLYADKTPVTVANFVNLAQRGFYDGLKFHRVIADFMIQGGCPRGTGTGGPGYTFGDEFTPELKHNRPGILSMANAGPNTNGSQFFIAHVPTPWLDGKHTVFGAVAGDADQKIVNSIRQGDTMAAIVIEGDTAELFEKVSDRIAKWNSILKK
;
A
#
# COMPACT_ATOMS: atom_id res chain seq x y z
N MET A 1 -18.22 -5.99 -5.68
CA MET A 1 -17.56 -5.65 -4.40
C MET A 1 -17.62 -4.16 -4.18
N SER A 2 -17.90 -3.71 -2.97
CA SER A 2 -17.99 -2.29 -2.67
C SER A 2 -16.67 -1.58 -2.87
N GLN A 3 -16.72 -0.30 -3.23
CA GLN A 3 -15.53 0.52 -3.35
C GLN A 3 -14.88 0.71 -1.99
N ILE A 4 -13.60 0.44 -1.89
CA ILE A 4 -12.81 0.61 -0.68
C ILE A 4 -11.77 1.69 -0.95
N THR A 5 -11.67 2.65 -0.03
CA THR A 5 -10.69 3.73 -0.12
C THR A 5 -9.84 3.77 1.14
N ALA A 6 -8.65 4.34 1.01
CA ALA A 6 -7.75 4.56 2.12
C ALA A 6 -7.31 6.02 2.13
N THR A 7 -7.10 6.57 3.32
CA THR A 7 -6.52 7.90 3.48
C THR A 7 -5.30 7.79 4.36
N ILE A 8 -4.14 8.13 3.82
CA ILE A 8 -2.90 8.20 4.60
C ILE A 8 -2.81 9.60 5.21
N LYS A 9 -2.85 9.67 6.54
CA LYS A 9 -2.75 10.93 7.29
C LYS A 9 -1.28 11.25 7.49
N THR A 10 -0.72 12.15 6.67
CA THR A 10 0.69 12.50 6.77
C THR A 10 0.90 13.87 7.40
N ASN A 11 2.14 14.16 7.80
CA ASN A 11 2.48 15.48 8.31
C ASN A 11 2.46 16.59 7.24
N LYS A 12 2.27 16.22 5.96
CA LYS A 12 2.12 17.18 4.85
C LYS A 12 0.67 17.32 4.38
N GLY A 13 -0.23 16.47 4.88
CA GLY A 13 -1.63 16.44 4.50
C GLY A 13 -2.09 15.03 4.19
N ASP A 14 -3.33 14.91 3.74
CA ASP A 14 -3.95 13.61 3.49
C ASP A 14 -3.71 13.16 2.05
N ILE A 15 -3.41 11.86 1.90
CA ILE A 15 -3.32 11.20 0.59
C ILE A 15 -4.48 10.21 0.53
N ARG A 16 -5.47 10.48 -0.32
CA ARG A 16 -6.60 9.58 -0.52
C ARG A 16 -6.32 8.65 -1.69
N LEU A 17 -6.64 7.37 -1.49
CA LEU A 17 -6.32 6.31 -2.44
C LEU A 17 -7.57 5.48 -2.73
N ASN A 18 -7.77 5.14 -4.00
CA ASN A 18 -8.74 4.13 -4.40
C ASN A 18 -8.03 2.78 -4.44
N LEU A 19 -8.62 1.77 -3.83
CA LEU A 19 -8.03 0.44 -3.75
C LEU A 19 -8.76 -0.51 -4.72
N TYR A 20 -7.99 -1.36 -5.40
CA TYR A 20 -8.51 -2.25 -6.44
C TYR A 20 -8.82 -3.65 -5.90
N ALA A 21 -9.79 -3.72 -4.96
CA ALA A 21 -10.14 -4.96 -4.27
C ALA A 21 -10.60 -6.08 -5.20
N ASP A 22 -11.25 -5.75 -6.33
CA ASP A 22 -11.72 -6.76 -7.29
C ASP A 22 -10.57 -7.44 -8.02
N LYS A 23 -9.53 -6.68 -8.36
CA LYS A 23 -8.42 -7.17 -9.17
C LYS A 23 -7.28 -7.75 -8.32
N THR A 24 -7.07 -7.20 -7.13
CA THR A 24 -5.98 -7.61 -6.24
C THR A 24 -6.48 -7.85 -4.82
N PRO A 25 -7.38 -8.82 -4.63
CA PRO A 25 -8.05 -8.99 -3.33
C PRO A 25 -7.10 -9.33 -2.18
N VAL A 26 -6.10 -10.16 -2.39
CA VAL A 26 -5.16 -10.54 -1.32
C VAL A 26 -4.33 -9.33 -0.89
N THR A 27 -3.78 -8.59 -1.86
CA THR A 27 -2.96 -7.42 -1.59
C THR A 27 -3.76 -6.32 -0.89
N VAL A 28 -4.96 -6.03 -1.38
CA VAL A 28 -5.84 -5.02 -0.76
C VAL A 28 -6.25 -5.46 0.65
N ALA A 29 -6.64 -6.73 0.82
CA ALA A 29 -7.03 -7.25 2.12
C ALA A 29 -5.89 -7.13 3.15
N ASN A 30 -4.66 -7.44 2.73
CA ASN A 30 -3.49 -7.27 3.60
C ASN A 30 -3.31 -5.81 4.03
N PHE A 31 -3.34 -4.91 3.06
CA PHE A 31 -3.17 -3.48 3.34
C PHE A 31 -4.27 -2.96 4.27
N VAL A 32 -5.52 -3.30 3.99
CA VAL A 32 -6.68 -2.90 4.81
C VAL A 32 -6.56 -3.47 6.22
N ASN A 33 -6.24 -4.75 6.34
CA ASN A 33 -6.11 -5.41 7.64
C ASN A 33 -5.01 -4.78 8.49
N LEU A 34 -3.85 -4.51 7.90
CA LEU A 34 -2.76 -3.85 8.60
C LEU A 34 -3.14 -2.44 9.03
N ALA A 35 -3.79 -1.68 8.13
CA ALA A 35 -4.24 -0.32 8.44
C ALA A 35 -5.22 -0.30 9.59
N GLN A 36 -6.21 -1.19 9.58
CA GLN A 36 -7.23 -1.26 10.62
C GLN A 36 -6.68 -1.71 11.97
N ARG A 37 -5.57 -2.44 11.97
CA ARG A 37 -4.89 -2.87 13.19
C ARG A 37 -3.91 -1.83 13.72
N GLY A 38 -3.78 -0.68 13.06
CA GLY A 38 -2.85 0.35 13.49
C GLY A 38 -1.38 0.06 13.16
N PHE A 39 -1.12 -0.92 12.29
CA PHE A 39 0.25 -1.32 11.96
C PHE A 39 1.07 -0.17 11.38
N TYR A 40 0.44 0.67 10.57
CA TYR A 40 1.11 1.77 9.89
C TYR A 40 1.23 3.04 10.75
N ASP A 41 0.60 3.08 11.92
CA ASP A 41 0.57 4.29 12.75
C ASP A 41 1.98 4.72 13.16
N GLY A 42 2.34 5.96 12.84
CA GLY A 42 3.63 6.53 13.19
C GLY A 42 4.81 6.09 12.34
N LEU A 43 4.59 5.33 11.28
CA LEU A 43 5.67 4.88 10.40
C LEU A 43 6.14 6.00 9.47
N LYS A 44 7.35 5.85 8.96
CA LYS A 44 7.99 6.85 8.09
C LYS A 44 7.92 6.47 6.64
N PHE A 45 7.97 7.49 5.78
CA PHE A 45 8.37 7.31 4.39
C PHE A 45 9.90 7.24 4.39
N HIS A 46 10.43 6.05 4.57
CA HIS A 46 11.87 5.84 4.79
C HIS A 46 12.71 5.95 3.53
N ARG A 47 12.09 5.93 2.36
CA ARG A 47 12.77 6.05 1.08
C ARG A 47 11.95 6.92 0.13
N VAL A 48 12.50 8.08 -0.21
CA VAL A 48 11.85 9.01 -1.14
C VAL A 48 12.88 9.39 -2.19
N ILE A 49 12.56 9.13 -3.45
CA ILE A 49 13.41 9.44 -4.58
C ILE A 49 12.64 10.39 -5.49
N ALA A 50 13.15 11.62 -5.65
CA ALA A 50 12.51 12.64 -6.47
C ALA A 50 12.31 12.12 -7.91
N ASP A 51 11.18 12.48 -8.50
CA ASP A 51 10.79 12.07 -9.86
C ASP A 51 10.72 10.55 -10.02
N PHE A 52 10.49 9.82 -8.93
CA PHE A 52 10.31 8.37 -8.95
C PHE A 52 9.15 7.96 -8.03
N MET A 53 9.38 7.92 -6.71
CA MET A 53 8.34 7.42 -5.80
C MET A 53 8.60 7.83 -4.34
N ILE A 54 7.56 7.66 -3.50
CA ILE A 54 7.67 7.67 -2.05
C ILE A 54 7.36 6.26 -1.54
N GLN A 55 8.17 5.74 -0.64
CA GLN A 55 8.03 4.38 -0.10
C GLN A 55 7.96 4.40 1.43
N GLY A 56 7.02 3.65 1.98
CA GLY A 56 6.84 3.54 3.42
C GLY A 56 6.25 2.19 3.81
N GLY A 57 5.88 2.07 5.09
CA GLY A 57 5.25 0.84 5.60
C GLY A 57 6.20 -0.16 6.24
N CYS A 58 7.47 0.20 6.41
CA CYS A 58 8.44 -0.62 7.13
C CYS A 58 8.34 -0.33 8.63
N PRO A 59 8.01 -1.33 9.47
CA PRO A 59 7.89 -1.09 10.92
C PRO A 59 9.21 -0.67 11.59
N ARG A 60 10.34 -0.98 10.98
CA ARG A 60 11.66 -0.57 11.48
C ARG A 60 12.14 0.75 10.90
N GLY A 61 11.46 1.27 9.87
CA GLY A 61 11.88 2.50 9.19
C GLY A 61 13.17 2.38 8.40
N THR A 62 13.61 1.17 8.08
CA THR A 62 14.89 0.90 7.42
C THR A 62 14.77 0.24 6.05
N GLY A 63 13.57 -0.23 5.69
CA GLY A 63 13.34 -0.99 4.47
C GLY A 63 13.51 -2.50 4.64
N THR A 64 13.94 -2.96 5.81
CA THR A 64 14.20 -4.37 6.08
C THR A 64 13.12 -5.08 6.89
N GLY A 65 12.15 -4.34 7.42
CA GLY A 65 11.08 -4.89 8.25
C GLY A 65 9.81 -5.16 7.47
N GLY A 66 8.95 -5.98 8.07
CA GLY A 66 7.65 -6.32 7.52
C GLY A 66 6.73 -6.88 8.59
N PRO A 67 5.58 -7.43 8.22
CA PRO A 67 4.58 -7.89 9.18
C PRO A 67 4.87 -9.28 9.77
N GLY A 68 5.94 -9.93 9.35
CA GLY A 68 6.29 -11.28 9.82
C GLY A 68 5.82 -12.39 8.87
N TYR A 69 5.30 -12.04 7.73
CA TYR A 69 4.85 -12.97 6.68
C TYR A 69 5.03 -12.33 5.31
N THR A 70 4.97 -13.16 4.27
CA THR A 70 4.95 -12.69 2.88
C THR A 70 3.75 -13.31 2.15
N PHE A 71 3.39 -12.72 1.03
CA PHE A 71 2.33 -13.27 0.17
C PHE A 71 2.65 -13.02 -1.30
N GLY A 72 1.96 -13.76 -2.17
CA GLY A 72 2.24 -13.79 -3.60
C GLY A 72 1.84 -12.52 -4.34
N ASP A 73 2.43 -12.36 -5.51
CA ASP A 73 2.10 -11.27 -6.42
C ASP A 73 0.71 -11.48 -7.06
N GLU A 74 0.06 -10.37 -7.39
CA GLU A 74 -1.24 -10.38 -8.09
C GLU A 74 -1.15 -9.47 -9.31
N PHE A 75 -0.41 -9.91 -10.32
CA PHE A 75 -0.28 -9.14 -11.55
C PHE A 75 -1.50 -9.32 -12.45
N THR A 76 -1.90 -8.23 -13.10
CA THR A 76 -2.95 -8.26 -14.11
C THR A 76 -2.61 -7.27 -15.22
N PRO A 77 -2.89 -7.60 -16.50
CA PRO A 77 -2.58 -6.70 -17.61
C PRO A 77 -3.28 -5.34 -17.52
N GLU A 78 -4.35 -5.26 -16.78
CA GLU A 78 -5.15 -4.05 -16.62
C GLU A 78 -4.53 -3.05 -15.65
N LEU A 79 -3.63 -3.50 -14.76
CA LEU A 79 -3.05 -2.68 -13.70
C LEU A 79 -1.55 -2.52 -13.95
N LYS A 80 -1.17 -1.33 -14.40
CA LYS A 80 0.21 -1.00 -14.78
C LYS A 80 0.66 0.28 -14.10
N HIS A 81 1.98 0.46 -14.05
CA HIS A 81 2.61 1.67 -13.54
C HIS A 81 2.67 2.73 -14.67
N ASN A 82 1.52 3.14 -15.17
CA ASN A 82 1.40 3.93 -16.40
C ASN A 82 1.03 5.40 -16.18
N ARG A 83 1.02 5.86 -14.93
CA ARG A 83 0.69 7.25 -14.60
C ARG A 83 1.21 7.62 -13.22
N PRO A 84 1.27 8.93 -12.88
CA PRO A 84 1.56 9.35 -11.51
C PRO A 84 0.51 8.84 -10.52
N GLY A 85 0.90 8.64 -9.27
CA GLY A 85 -0.03 8.30 -8.21
C GLY A 85 -0.40 6.82 -8.10
N ILE A 86 0.24 5.95 -8.85
CA ILE A 86 0.02 4.51 -8.74
C ILE A 86 0.54 4.02 -7.39
N LEU A 87 -0.29 3.26 -6.69
CA LEU A 87 0.03 2.60 -5.42
C LEU A 87 0.39 1.15 -5.70
N SER A 88 1.59 0.75 -5.31
CA SER A 88 2.14 -0.55 -5.64
C SER A 88 2.92 -1.13 -4.46
N MET A 89 3.11 -2.45 -4.43
CA MET A 89 3.84 -3.11 -3.36
C MET A 89 5.34 -3.09 -3.60
N ALA A 90 6.09 -2.68 -2.59
CA ALA A 90 7.52 -2.92 -2.55
C ALA A 90 7.77 -4.40 -2.24
N ASN A 91 8.85 -4.97 -2.76
CA ASN A 91 9.19 -6.36 -2.51
C ASN A 91 10.70 -6.58 -2.65
N ALA A 92 11.15 -7.78 -2.30
CA ALA A 92 12.54 -8.21 -2.41
C ALA A 92 12.72 -9.31 -3.47
N GLY A 93 11.83 -9.35 -4.45
CA GLY A 93 11.77 -10.34 -5.52
C GLY A 93 10.38 -10.95 -5.64
N PRO A 94 10.21 -11.97 -6.49
CA PRO A 94 8.88 -12.57 -6.69
C PRO A 94 8.26 -13.10 -5.40
N ASN A 95 6.98 -12.81 -5.22
CA ASN A 95 6.16 -13.36 -4.12
C ASN A 95 6.70 -13.05 -2.72
N THR A 96 7.27 -11.85 -2.53
CA THR A 96 7.80 -11.42 -1.22
C THR A 96 7.10 -10.17 -0.68
N ASN A 97 5.83 -9.99 -1.01
CA ASN A 97 5.05 -8.84 -0.53
C ASN A 97 4.81 -8.94 0.98
N GLY A 98 4.88 -7.83 1.66
CA GLY A 98 4.65 -7.75 3.10
C GLY A 98 3.84 -6.50 3.44
N SER A 99 4.47 -5.52 4.10
CA SER A 99 3.79 -4.29 4.50
C SER A 99 4.23 -3.05 3.74
N GLN A 100 5.39 -3.08 3.11
CA GLN A 100 5.94 -1.90 2.44
C GLN A 100 5.25 -1.65 1.10
N PHE A 101 4.98 -0.39 0.83
CA PHE A 101 4.35 0.04 -0.42
C PHE A 101 5.00 1.33 -0.91
N PHE A 102 4.75 1.68 -2.18
CA PHE A 102 5.19 2.95 -2.72
C PHE A 102 4.10 3.61 -3.56
N ILE A 103 4.20 4.92 -3.70
CA ILE A 103 3.31 5.72 -4.54
C ILE A 103 4.18 6.48 -5.52
N ALA A 104 3.92 6.33 -6.81
CA ALA A 104 4.77 6.87 -7.86
C ALA A 104 4.56 8.38 -8.08
N HIS A 105 5.65 9.10 -8.34
CA HIS A 105 5.60 10.49 -8.80
C HIS A 105 5.29 10.59 -10.29
N VAL A 106 5.71 9.58 -11.06
CA VAL A 106 5.69 9.57 -12.52
C VAL A 106 5.35 8.16 -12.99
N PRO A 107 5.03 7.96 -14.27
CA PRO A 107 4.91 6.59 -14.80
C PRO A 107 6.22 5.82 -14.63
N THR A 108 6.13 4.56 -14.20
CA THR A 108 7.29 3.71 -13.95
C THR A 108 7.10 2.35 -14.64
N PRO A 109 6.98 2.33 -15.99
CA PRO A 109 6.57 1.11 -16.71
C PRO A 109 7.55 -0.06 -16.57
N TRP A 110 8.81 0.19 -16.25
CA TRP A 110 9.78 -0.88 -16.01
C TRP A 110 9.46 -1.72 -14.77
N LEU A 111 8.51 -1.29 -13.92
CA LEU A 111 8.08 -2.05 -12.74
C LEU A 111 6.92 -2.99 -13.03
N ASP A 112 6.31 -2.90 -14.22
CA ASP A 112 5.20 -3.78 -14.59
C ASP A 112 5.66 -5.24 -14.59
N GLY A 113 4.81 -6.12 -14.02
CA GLY A 113 5.14 -7.53 -13.90
C GLY A 113 6.16 -7.87 -12.80
N LYS A 114 6.59 -6.88 -12.02
CA LYS A 114 7.56 -7.07 -10.92
C LYS A 114 6.99 -6.62 -9.58
N HIS A 115 6.06 -5.66 -9.58
CA HIS A 115 5.41 -5.13 -8.41
C HIS A 115 3.90 -5.13 -8.60
N THR A 116 3.16 -5.47 -7.55
CA THR A 116 1.70 -5.54 -7.62
C THR A 116 1.08 -4.16 -7.46
N VAL A 117 0.47 -3.65 -8.52
CA VAL A 117 -0.35 -2.43 -8.47
C VAL A 117 -1.67 -2.78 -7.80
N PHE A 118 -2.03 -2.06 -6.74
CA PHE A 118 -3.29 -2.35 -6.03
C PHE A 118 -4.13 -1.12 -5.71
N GLY A 119 -3.76 0.05 -6.21
CA GLY A 119 -4.53 1.27 -6.04
C GLY A 119 -3.92 2.45 -6.76
N ALA A 120 -4.52 3.62 -6.57
CA ALA A 120 -4.04 4.88 -7.12
C ALA A 120 -4.61 6.04 -6.31
N VAL A 121 -3.95 7.21 -6.38
CA VAL A 121 -4.47 8.41 -5.73
C VAL A 121 -5.83 8.79 -6.30
N ALA A 122 -6.70 9.36 -5.46
CA ALA A 122 -8.06 9.71 -5.85
C ALA A 122 -8.12 10.91 -6.78
N GLY A 123 -7.18 11.86 -6.68
CA GLY A 123 -7.20 13.05 -7.52
C GLY A 123 -5.92 13.87 -7.44
N ASP A 124 -5.92 15.02 -8.10
CA ASP A 124 -4.75 15.89 -8.20
C ASP A 124 -4.30 16.47 -6.86
N ALA A 125 -5.24 16.77 -5.97
CA ALA A 125 -4.91 17.27 -4.65
C ALA A 125 -4.08 16.25 -3.85
N ASP A 126 -4.42 14.97 -4.00
CA ASP A 126 -3.68 13.88 -3.35
C ASP A 126 -2.29 13.72 -3.97
N GLN A 127 -2.19 13.85 -5.29
CA GLN A 127 -0.89 13.80 -5.97
C GLN A 127 0.04 14.92 -5.51
N LYS A 128 -0.50 16.12 -5.27
CA LYS A 128 0.31 17.22 -4.75
C LYS A 128 0.91 16.90 -3.39
N ILE A 129 0.15 16.23 -2.53
CA ILE A 129 0.66 15.80 -1.22
C ILE A 129 1.76 14.75 -1.42
N VAL A 130 1.55 13.75 -2.29
CA VAL A 130 2.57 12.75 -2.62
C VAL A 130 3.87 13.44 -3.04
N ASN A 131 3.77 14.43 -3.93
CA ASN A 131 4.92 15.15 -4.46
C ASN A 131 5.61 16.02 -3.38
N SER A 132 4.93 16.35 -2.29
CA SER A 132 5.48 17.17 -1.20
C SER A 132 6.17 16.34 -0.12
N ILE A 133 5.97 15.03 -0.10
CA ILE A 133 6.57 14.15 0.90
C ILE A 133 8.10 14.12 0.71
N ARG A 134 8.81 14.18 1.84
CA ARG A 134 10.27 14.08 1.89
C ARG A 134 10.68 12.89 2.73
N GLN A 135 11.88 12.41 2.52
CA GLN A 135 12.40 11.27 3.29
C GLN A 135 12.38 11.60 4.78
N GLY A 136 11.80 10.70 5.57
CA GLY A 136 11.62 10.89 6.99
C GLY A 136 10.27 11.48 7.38
N ASP A 137 9.47 11.97 6.43
CA ASP A 137 8.09 12.36 6.72
C ASP A 137 7.31 11.14 7.23
N THR A 138 6.28 11.39 8.03
CA THR A 138 5.58 10.33 8.75
C THR A 138 4.12 10.21 8.31
N MET A 139 3.58 9.00 8.50
CA MET A 139 2.14 8.76 8.42
C MET A 139 1.62 8.53 9.84
N ALA A 140 0.67 9.37 10.28
CA ALA A 140 0.07 9.21 11.61
C ALA A 140 -0.83 7.98 11.67
N ALA A 141 -1.57 7.74 10.61
CA ALA A 141 -2.48 6.60 10.49
C ALA A 141 -2.90 6.41 9.03
N ILE A 142 -3.43 5.24 8.72
CA ILE A 142 -4.13 4.98 7.46
C ILE A 142 -5.56 4.62 7.80
N VAL A 143 -6.51 5.43 7.33
CA VAL A 143 -7.93 5.26 7.62
C VAL A 143 -8.60 4.59 6.42
N ILE A 144 -9.34 3.51 6.67
CA ILE A 144 -10.03 2.75 5.63
C ILE A 144 -11.52 3.14 5.65
N GLU A 145 -12.09 3.38 4.47
CA GLU A 145 -13.51 3.66 4.30
C GLU A 145 -14.10 2.69 3.28
N GLY A 146 -15.36 2.34 3.47
CA GLY A 146 -16.07 1.39 2.64
C GLY A 146 -16.32 0.08 3.36
N ASP A 147 -17.16 -0.76 2.76
CA ASP A 147 -17.51 -2.06 3.33
C ASP A 147 -16.45 -3.11 2.94
N THR A 148 -15.75 -3.63 3.92
CA THR A 148 -14.68 -4.60 3.73
C THR A 148 -15.12 -6.05 3.99
N ALA A 149 -16.37 -6.27 4.37
CA ALA A 149 -16.86 -7.60 4.78
C ALA A 149 -16.71 -8.65 3.66
N GLU A 150 -17.14 -8.31 2.45
CA GLU A 150 -17.04 -9.22 1.31
C GLU A 150 -15.60 -9.56 0.97
N LEU A 151 -14.72 -8.56 0.99
CA LEU A 151 -13.30 -8.75 0.76
C LEU A 151 -12.68 -9.71 1.80
N PHE A 152 -12.95 -9.46 3.08
CA PHE A 152 -12.39 -10.27 4.16
C PHE A 152 -12.94 -11.69 4.15
N GLU A 153 -14.20 -11.87 3.76
CA GLU A 153 -14.76 -13.21 3.59
C GLU A 153 -14.04 -13.99 2.49
N LYS A 154 -13.80 -13.33 1.36
CA LYS A 154 -13.14 -13.94 0.20
C LYS A 154 -11.74 -14.45 0.52
N VAL A 155 -11.02 -13.79 1.42
CA VAL A 155 -9.65 -14.15 1.81
C VAL A 155 -9.54 -14.49 3.29
N SER A 156 -10.60 -15.00 3.88
CA SER A 156 -10.70 -15.23 5.33
C SER A 156 -9.59 -16.13 5.88
N ASP A 157 -9.18 -17.15 5.16
CA ASP A 157 -8.10 -18.04 5.59
C ASP A 157 -6.77 -17.29 5.72
N ARG A 158 -6.51 -16.38 4.78
CA ARG A 158 -5.31 -15.53 4.80
C ARG A 158 -5.36 -14.57 5.97
N ILE A 159 -6.48 -13.91 6.17
CA ILE A 159 -6.67 -12.96 7.28
C ILE A 159 -6.44 -13.65 8.62
N ALA A 160 -7.01 -14.83 8.82
CA ALA A 160 -6.86 -15.59 10.07
C ALA A 160 -5.37 -15.93 10.33
N LYS A 161 -4.67 -16.38 9.29
CA LYS A 161 -3.24 -16.71 9.38
C LYS A 161 -2.40 -15.48 9.71
N TRP A 162 -2.62 -14.38 9.00
CA TRP A 162 -1.89 -13.14 9.22
C TRP A 162 -2.10 -12.60 10.63
N ASN A 163 -3.36 -12.60 11.10
CA ASN A 163 -3.69 -12.11 12.44
C ASN A 163 -3.07 -12.97 13.53
N SER A 164 -2.94 -14.26 13.29
CA SER A 164 -2.24 -15.17 14.20
C SER A 164 -0.77 -14.77 14.36
N ILE A 165 -0.13 -14.35 13.27
CA ILE A 165 1.27 -13.90 13.28
C ILE A 165 1.38 -12.50 13.92
N LEU A 166 0.46 -11.59 13.59
CA LEU A 166 0.50 -10.21 14.06
C LEU A 166 0.26 -10.06 15.55
N LYS A 167 -0.40 -11.02 16.18
CA LYS A 167 -0.66 -11.00 17.62
C LYS A 167 0.57 -11.31 18.47
N LYS A 168 1.63 -11.77 17.85
CA LYS A 168 2.90 -12.00 18.56
C LYS A 168 3.63 -10.66 18.75
#